data_522507a955636c396589925c626989cf
#
_entry.id   522507a955636c396589925c626989cf
#
_cell.length_a   1.000
_cell.length_b   1.000
_cell.length_c   1.000
_cell.angle_alpha   90.00
_cell.angle_beta   90.00
_cell.angle_gamma   90.00
#
_symmetry.space_group_name_H-M   'P 1'
#
loop_
_entity.id
_entity.type
_entity.pdbx_description
1 polymer ?
#
loop_
_entity_poly.entity_id
_entity_poly.type
_entity_poly.pdbx_seq_one_letter_code
_entity_poly.pdbx_strand_id
1 'polypeptide(L)'
;MPDNAKRKRQRADLRDPSYPQLRLDGLVDAMLAVTAGLDLEATLHTIVRTATELVHARYGALGIRDSHDSHNSHNSHNIVDFIAVGMDETQRTAIGRPPQGRGVLGVLLDDPTPIRLADIRTHPASVGFPSGHPPMRTFLGVPVRIRDEIYGNLYLAEKAGGAPFTEDDEILVEALAAAAGIAVDNARLYEQSRTRQSWIEATRDIATEMLAGDEPARVFRLIADRALGLTAADAVVVAVPADTAAPDPGSDELVVAATAGDPVGVSPSLPIPLCDNLIGAIFTDRNPRRLDDSASLAVTVDPSGPAMLLPLRTTGNVAGAAGDTVAGVVVVLRHRGRRSFTEDQLTMAAAFADQATLAWQLANSQRQMRELDVLAERDRIARDLHDHVIQRLFAVGLSLQGATARAVVPEVQQRLADTVDELQNVIGDIRTTIFDLHGGAAG
;
A
#
# COMPACT_ATOMS: atom_id res chain seq x y z
N MET A 1 -18.31 -50.59 38.52
CA MET A 1 -19.47 -49.71 38.90
C MET A 1 -19.06 -48.26 39.19
N PRO A 2 -18.26 -47.56 38.36
CA PRO A 2 -18.02 -46.12 38.55
C PRO A 2 -18.88 -45.19 37.67
N ASP A 3 -19.62 -45.75 36.68
CA ASP A 3 -20.30 -44.92 35.65
C ASP A 3 -21.63 -44.31 36.13
N ASN A 4 -22.26 -44.93 37.16
CA ASN A 4 -23.55 -44.47 37.71
C ASN A 4 -23.40 -43.23 38.65
N ALA A 5 -22.23 -43.05 39.24
CA ALA A 5 -21.96 -41.88 40.10
C ALA A 5 -21.69 -40.61 39.30
N LYS A 6 -21.04 -40.75 38.13
CA LYS A 6 -20.83 -39.62 37.19
C LYS A 6 -22.12 -39.15 36.55
N ARG A 7 -23.02 -40.07 36.15
CA ARG A 7 -24.36 -39.74 35.63
C ARG A 7 -25.27 -39.10 36.65
N LYS A 8 -25.16 -39.45 37.96
CA LYS A 8 -25.91 -38.78 39.01
C LYS A 8 -25.39 -37.37 39.32
N ARG A 9 -24.08 -37.13 39.28
CA ARG A 9 -23.52 -35.77 39.44
C ARG A 9 -23.93 -34.87 38.28
N GLN A 10 -23.86 -35.32 37.06
CA GLN A 10 -24.24 -34.58 35.87
C GLN A 10 -25.74 -34.24 35.80
N ARG A 11 -26.62 -35.09 36.40
CA ARG A 11 -28.08 -34.81 36.57
C ARG A 11 -28.39 -33.89 37.75
N ALA A 12 -27.50 -33.81 38.74
CA ALA A 12 -27.66 -32.91 39.87
C ALA A 12 -27.29 -31.47 39.49
N ASP A 13 -26.27 -31.27 38.70
CA ASP A 13 -25.82 -29.96 38.20
C ASP A 13 -26.88 -29.30 37.28
N LEU A 14 -27.65 -30.09 36.53
CA LEU A 14 -28.76 -29.59 35.67
C LEU A 14 -30.01 -29.13 36.41
N ARG A 15 -30.07 -29.30 37.73
CA ARG A 15 -31.20 -28.88 38.58
C ARG A 15 -30.87 -27.75 39.55
N ASP A 16 -29.65 -27.22 39.49
CA ASP A 16 -29.25 -26.05 40.28
C ASP A 16 -29.84 -24.77 39.62
N PRO A 17 -30.70 -24.01 40.36
CA PRO A 17 -31.26 -22.78 39.83
C PRO A 17 -30.24 -21.70 39.50
N SER A 18 -28.98 -21.83 39.92
CA SER A 18 -27.87 -20.96 39.55
C SER A 18 -27.22 -21.31 38.18
N TYR A 19 -27.54 -22.49 37.62
CA TYR A 19 -26.98 -22.96 36.35
C TYR A 19 -27.26 -22.05 35.13
N PRO A 20 -28.46 -21.47 34.96
CA PRO A 20 -28.75 -20.52 33.91
C PRO A 20 -28.00 -19.19 34.05
N GLN A 21 -27.80 -18.72 35.29
CA GLN A 21 -27.06 -17.47 35.56
C GLN A 21 -25.56 -17.63 35.27
N LEU A 22 -24.95 -18.74 35.68
CA LEU A 22 -23.55 -19.06 35.35
C LEU A 22 -23.29 -19.14 33.85
N ARG A 23 -24.25 -19.63 33.05
CA ARG A 23 -24.14 -19.65 31.58
C ARG A 23 -24.30 -18.26 30.97
N LEU A 24 -25.16 -17.41 31.52
CA LEU A 24 -25.36 -16.04 31.08
C LEU A 24 -24.13 -15.19 31.39
N ASP A 25 -23.56 -15.32 32.60
CA ASP A 25 -22.32 -14.62 32.95
C ASP A 25 -21.15 -15.06 32.04
N GLY A 26 -21.03 -16.35 31.76
CA GLY A 26 -20.07 -16.89 30.83
C GLY A 26 -20.25 -16.37 29.39
N LEU A 27 -21.48 -16.17 28.91
CA LEU A 27 -21.78 -15.57 27.62
C LEU A 27 -21.40 -14.09 27.58
N VAL A 28 -21.67 -13.32 28.63
CA VAL A 28 -21.31 -11.90 28.71
C VAL A 28 -19.78 -11.74 28.71
N ASP A 29 -19.08 -12.54 29.52
CA ASP A 29 -17.62 -12.55 29.54
C ASP A 29 -17.03 -12.93 28.15
N ALA A 30 -17.64 -13.93 27.50
CA ALA A 30 -17.30 -14.34 26.16
C ALA A 30 -17.50 -13.22 25.11
N MET A 31 -18.63 -12.53 25.16
CA MET A 31 -18.92 -11.39 24.28
C MET A 31 -17.93 -10.25 24.51
N LEU A 32 -17.61 -9.93 25.75
CA LEU A 32 -16.64 -8.90 26.09
C LEU A 32 -15.23 -9.25 25.57
N ALA A 33 -14.82 -10.51 25.73
CA ALA A 33 -13.52 -10.98 25.23
C ALA A 33 -13.41 -10.89 23.70
N VAL A 34 -14.50 -11.22 22.99
CA VAL A 34 -14.57 -11.13 21.52
C VAL A 34 -14.60 -9.67 21.06
N THR A 35 -15.33 -8.79 21.73
CA THR A 35 -15.48 -7.39 21.29
C THR A 35 -14.31 -6.49 21.67
N ALA A 36 -13.42 -6.92 22.57
CA ALA A 36 -12.23 -6.16 22.97
C ALA A 36 -11.09 -6.18 21.92
N GLY A 37 -11.11 -7.11 20.98
CA GLY A 37 -10.07 -7.28 19.96
C GLY A 37 -10.17 -6.22 18.84
N LEU A 38 -9.02 -5.61 18.49
CA LEU A 38 -8.90 -4.71 17.33
C LEU A 38 -8.11 -5.36 16.18
N ASP A 39 -7.43 -6.46 16.46
CA ASP A 39 -6.73 -7.28 15.47
C ASP A 39 -7.70 -8.33 14.93
N LEU A 40 -7.88 -8.36 13.61
CA LEU A 40 -8.87 -9.25 12.98
C LEU A 40 -8.54 -10.73 13.18
N GLU A 41 -7.29 -11.12 12.97
CA GLU A 41 -6.88 -12.53 13.06
C GLU A 41 -6.99 -13.04 14.50
N ALA A 42 -6.48 -12.27 15.47
CA ALA A 42 -6.61 -12.58 16.89
C ALA A 42 -8.10 -12.65 17.34
N THR A 43 -8.93 -11.75 16.81
CA THR A 43 -10.38 -11.73 17.09
C THR A 43 -11.06 -12.99 16.55
N LEU A 44 -10.78 -13.40 15.32
CA LEU A 44 -11.34 -14.61 14.71
C LEU A 44 -10.95 -15.87 15.50
N HIS A 45 -9.70 -16.00 15.90
CA HIS A 45 -9.25 -17.09 16.77
C HIS A 45 -9.96 -17.10 18.13
N THR A 46 -10.14 -15.93 18.72
CA THR A 46 -10.86 -15.79 20.01
C THR A 46 -12.31 -16.21 19.89
N ILE A 47 -13.01 -15.84 18.80
CA ILE A 47 -14.39 -16.26 18.51
C ILE A 47 -14.51 -17.78 18.51
N VAL A 48 -13.68 -18.46 17.72
CA VAL A 48 -13.75 -19.92 17.58
C VAL A 48 -13.47 -20.61 18.92
N ARG A 49 -12.42 -20.19 19.61
CA ARG A 49 -12.04 -20.76 20.92
C ARG A 49 -13.13 -20.57 21.94
N THR A 50 -13.65 -19.36 22.09
CA THR A 50 -14.69 -19.02 23.08
C THR A 50 -15.98 -19.77 22.80
N ALA A 51 -16.41 -19.89 21.53
CA ALA A 51 -17.57 -20.71 21.16
C ALA A 51 -17.38 -22.18 21.52
N THR A 52 -16.18 -22.73 21.24
CA THR A 52 -15.84 -24.13 21.55
C THR A 52 -15.90 -24.41 23.05
N GLU A 53 -15.36 -23.50 23.85
CA GLU A 53 -15.38 -23.59 25.33
C GLU A 53 -16.78 -23.45 25.88
N LEU A 54 -17.56 -22.49 25.39
CA LEU A 54 -18.91 -22.15 25.90
C LEU A 54 -19.88 -23.33 25.83
N VAL A 55 -19.84 -24.12 24.75
CA VAL A 55 -20.73 -25.29 24.60
C VAL A 55 -20.02 -26.62 24.84
N HIS A 56 -18.79 -26.58 25.34
CA HIS A 56 -17.96 -27.77 25.59
C HIS A 56 -17.81 -28.67 24.37
N ALA A 57 -17.59 -28.06 23.19
CA ALA A 57 -17.22 -28.79 21.98
C ALA A 57 -15.73 -29.17 22.02
N ARG A 58 -15.38 -30.22 21.31
CA ARG A 58 -13.96 -30.64 21.18
C ARG A 58 -13.28 -29.90 20.02
N TYR A 59 -14.02 -29.64 18.96
CA TYR A 59 -13.54 -29.02 17.75
C TYR A 59 -14.38 -27.80 17.43
N GLY A 60 -13.73 -26.72 17.05
CA GLY A 60 -14.36 -25.51 16.56
C GLY A 60 -13.69 -25.04 15.30
N ALA A 61 -14.42 -24.45 14.37
CA ALA A 61 -13.86 -23.83 13.19
C ALA A 61 -14.73 -22.67 12.70
N LEU A 62 -14.11 -21.68 12.07
CA LEU A 62 -14.76 -20.60 11.36
C LEU A 62 -14.34 -20.66 9.90
N GLY A 63 -15.30 -20.87 9.01
CA GLY A 63 -15.10 -20.74 7.56
C GLY A 63 -15.51 -19.35 7.12
N ILE A 64 -14.60 -18.61 6.50
CA ILE A 64 -14.82 -17.25 5.99
C ILE A 64 -15.16 -17.32 4.51
N ARG A 65 -16.24 -16.64 4.11
CA ARG A 65 -16.73 -16.60 2.75
C ARG A 65 -15.99 -15.53 1.93
N ASP A 66 -15.76 -15.79 0.64
CA ASP A 66 -15.32 -14.76 -0.32
C ASP A 66 -16.46 -13.77 -0.59
N SER A 67 -16.28 -12.51 -0.21
CA SER A 67 -17.26 -11.44 -0.46
C SER A 67 -17.13 -10.84 -1.87
N HIS A 68 -16.07 -11.14 -2.61
CA HIS A 68 -15.80 -10.53 -3.92
C HIS A 68 -16.44 -11.27 -5.10
N ASP A 69 -16.88 -12.51 -4.91
CA ASP A 69 -17.44 -13.35 -5.99
C ASP A 69 -18.98 -13.26 -6.14
N SER A 70 -19.64 -12.31 -5.46
CA SER A 70 -21.10 -12.19 -5.42
C SER A 70 -21.74 -11.78 -6.75
N HIS A 71 -20.96 -11.41 -7.78
CA HIS A 71 -21.54 -10.91 -9.04
C HIS A 71 -21.33 -11.76 -10.28
N ASN A 72 -20.53 -12.84 -10.26
CA ASN A 72 -20.17 -13.50 -11.52
C ASN A 72 -20.14 -15.01 -11.59
N SER A 73 -20.53 -15.78 -10.56
CA SER A 73 -20.65 -17.24 -10.75
C SER A 73 -21.66 -17.90 -9.81
N HIS A 74 -22.53 -18.71 -10.40
CA HIS A 74 -23.50 -19.57 -9.74
C HIS A 74 -22.86 -20.71 -8.91
N ASN A 75 -21.56 -20.63 -8.57
CA ASN A 75 -20.79 -21.70 -7.93
C ASN A 75 -19.83 -21.20 -6.84
N SER A 76 -20.05 -20.00 -6.26
CA SER A 76 -19.12 -19.43 -5.26
C SER A 76 -19.41 -19.91 -3.83
N HIS A 77 -19.25 -21.21 -3.59
CA HIS A 77 -19.21 -21.82 -2.24
C HIS A 77 -17.77 -21.83 -1.67
N ASN A 78 -16.89 -20.93 -2.13
CA ASN A 78 -15.50 -20.94 -1.72
C ASN A 78 -15.32 -20.35 -0.34
N ILE A 79 -14.87 -21.18 0.59
CA ILE A 79 -14.28 -20.78 1.84
C ILE A 79 -12.85 -20.31 1.52
N VAL A 80 -12.59 -19.01 1.67
CA VAL A 80 -11.28 -18.40 1.38
C VAL A 80 -10.31 -18.52 2.53
N ASP A 81 -10.85 -18.61 3.76
CA ASP A 81 -10.04 -18.78 4.95
C ASP A 81 -10.72 -19.72 5.95
N PHE A 82 -9.93 -20.46 6.70
CA PHE A 82 -10.45 -21.47 7.61
C PHE A 82 -9.62 -21.52 8.90
N ILE A 83 -10.23 -21.05 9.98
CA ILE A 83 -9.62 -21.04 11.30
C ILE A 83 -10.17 -22.22 12.09
N ALA A 84 -9.31 -23.08 12.61
CA ALA A 84 -9.72 -24.26 13.36
C ALA A 84 -9.04 -24.35 14.72
N VAL A 85 -9.78 -24.77 15.72
CA VAL A 85 -9.36 -25.01 17.10
C VAL A 85 -9.68 -26.46 17.51
N GLY A 86 -8.86 -27.04 18.38
CA GLY A 86 -9.04 -28.38 18.89
C GLY A 86 -8.29 -29.48 18.12
N MET A 87 -7.66 -29.15 16.98
CA MET A 87 -6.79 -30.03 16.21
C MET A 87 -5.33 -29.67 16.44
N ASP A 88 -4.48 -30.70 16.53
CA ASP A 88 -3.03 -30.52 16.60
C ASP A 88 -2.45 -30.27 15.18
N GLU A 89 -1.18 -29.85 15.13
CA GLU A 89 -0.49 -29.52 13.88
C GLU A 89 -0.32 -30.76 12.97
N THR A 90 -0.15 -31.92 13.57
CA THR A 90 -0.02 -33.21 12.85
C THR A 90 -1.34 -33.54 12.13
N GLN A 91 -2.47 -33.33 12.79
CA GLN A 91 -3.79 -33.55 12.21
C GLN A 91 -4.08 -32.55 11.09
N ARG A 92 -3.73 -31.27 11.29
CA ARG A 92 -3.89 -30.25 10.24
C ARG A 92 -3.08 -30.58 8.98
N THR A 93 -1.83 -30.99 9.16
CA THR A 93 -0.95 -31.37 8.05
C THR A 93 -1.47 -32.64 7.33
N ALA A 94 -2.02 -33.60 8.05
CA ALA A 94 -2.58 -34.82 7.48
C ALA A 94 -3.85 -34.56 6.65
N ILE A 95 -4.69 -33.57 7.02
CA ILE A 95 -5.87 -33.15 6.27
C ILE A 95 -5.50 -32.40 4.99
N GLY A 96 -4.44 -31.60 5.03
CA GLY A 96 -3.89 -30.86 3.91
C GLY A 96 -4.70 -29.60 3.57
N ARG A 97 -5.54 -29.66 2.54
CA ARG A 97 -6.28 -28.47 2.07
C ARG A 97 -7.47 -28.12 2.97
N PRO A 98 -7.78 -26.83 3.19
CA PRO A 98 -9.00 -26.42 3.88
C PRO A 98 -10.26 -26.88 3.14
N PRO A 99 -11.41 -27.02 3.84
CA PRO A 99 -12.66 -27.46 3.23
C PRO A 99 -13.12 -26.47 2.13
N GLN A 100 -13.64 -27.04 1.04
CA GLN A 100 -14.07 -26.25 -0.14
C GLN A 100 -15.58 -25.92 -0.10
N GLY A 101 -16.21 -25.85 1.08
CA GLY A 101 -17.64 -25.56 1.18
C GLY A 101 -18.56 -26.66 0.63
N ARG A 102 -18.11 -27.93 0.59
CA ARG A 102 -18.93 -29.07 0.17
C ARG A 102 -19.57 -29.75 1.37
N GLY A 103 -20.66 -30.49 1.10
CA GLY A 103 -21.36 -31.26 2.15
C GLY A 103 -22.18 -30.38 3.08
N VAL A 104 -22.25 -30.74 4.35
CA VAL A 104 -23.02 -30.02 5.36
C VAL A 104 -22.52 -28.59 5.55
N LEU A 105 -21.21 -28.35 5.36
CA LEU A 105 -20.64 -27.01 5.42
C LEU A 105 -21.17 -26.09 4.31
N GLY A 106 -21.41 -26.66 3.12
CA GLY A 106 -21.99 -25.94 2.00
C GLY A 106 -23.46 -25.57 2.20
N VAL A 107 -24.23 -26.41 2.88
CA VAL A 107 -25.65 -26.12 3.16
C VAL A 107 -25.81 -24.80 3.92
N LEU A 108 -24.93 -24.53 4.89
CA LEU A 108 -24.93 -23.26 5.65
C LEU A 108 -24.48 -22.04 4.81
N LEU A 109 -23.82 -22.27 3.68
CA LEU A 109 -23.47 -21.20 2.73
C LEU A 109 -24.66 -20.84 1.85
N ASP A 110 -25.54 -21.83 1.54
CA ASP A 110 -26.71 -21.66 0.71
C ASP A 110 -27.93 -21.18 1.51
N ASP A 111 -28.17 -21.82 2.64
CA ASP A 111 -29.25 -21.49 3.58
C ASP A 111 -28.64 -21.19 4.96
N PRO A 112 -28.49 -19.88 5.28
CA PRO A 112 -27.84 -19.43 6.49
C PRO A 112 -28.75 -19.55 7.72
N THR A 113 -29.30 -20.72 7.93
CA THR A 113 -30.05 -21.09 9.14
C THR A 113 -29.20 -22.02 10.00
N PRO A 114 -29.24 -21.93 11.33
CA PRO A 114 -28.49 -22.81 12.21
C PRO A 114 -28.82 -24.28 11.94
N ILE A 115 -27.79 -25.13 11.92
CA ILE A 115 -27.93 -26.57 11.72
C ILE A 115 -27.39 -27.31 12.93
N ARG A 116 -28.26 -28.10 13.60
CA ARG A 116 -27.90 -28.94 14.74
C ARG A 116 -28.16 -30.41 14.43
N LEU A 117 -27.09 -31.22 14.47
CA LEU A 117 -27.14 -32.64 14.10
C LEU A 117 -26.61 -33.52 15.23
N ALA A 118 -27.34 -34.56 15.56
CA ALA A 118 -26.88 -35.60 16.48
C ALA A 118 -25.80 -36.50 15.83
N ASP A 119 -25.85 -36.65 14.53
CA ASP A 119 -24.86 -37.34 13.73
C ASP A 119 -24.76 -36.70 12.35
N ILE A 120 -23.65 -36.04 12.04
CA ILE A 120 -23.42 -35.32 10.78
C ILE A 120 -23.44 -36.26 9.57
N ARG A 121 -23.13 -37.56 9.78
CA ARG A 121 -23.09 -38.56 8.70
C ARG A 121 -24.48 -38.92 8.17
N THR A 122 -25.53 -38.65 8.94
CA THR A 122 -26.92 -38.95 8.55
C THR A 122 -27.57 -37.83 7.74
N HIS A 123 -26.91 -36.68 7.62
CA HIS A 123 -27.44 -35.55 6.85
C HIS A 123 -27.38 -35.86 5.33
N PRO A 124 -28.45 -35.58 4.54
CA PRO A 124 -28.51 -35.92 3.11
C PRO A 124 -27.35 -35.32 2.28
N ALA A 125 -26.87 -34.15 2.66
CA ALA A 125 -25.73 -33.49 1.99
C ALA A 125 -24.37 -33.96 2.52
N SER A 126 -24.31 -34.94 3.42
CA SER A 126 -23.02 -35.41 3.97
C SER A 126 -22.18 -36.08 2.90
N VAL A 127 -20.94 -35.61 2.70
CA VAL A 127 -19.96 -36.20 1.73
C VAL A 127 -18.86 -37.01 2.44
N GLY A 128 -18.97 -37.19 3.77
CA GLY A 128 -17.94 -37.83 4.58
C GLY A 128 -16.79 -36.91 4.92
N PHE A 129 -15.71 -37.49 5.45
CA PHE A 129 -14.50 -36.75 5.88
C PHE A 129 -13.30 -37.12 5.02
N PRO A 130 -12.39 -36.17 4.76
CA PRO A 130 -11.15 -36.49 4.06
C PRO A 130 -10.25 -37.45 4.86
N SER A 131 -9.28 -38.04 4.20
CA SER A 131 -8.28 -38.89 4.87
C SER A 131 -7.53 -38.11 5.92
N GLY A 132 -7.30 -38.71 7.10
CA GLY A 132 -6.61 -38.02 8.22
C GLY A 132 -7.51 -37.13 9.10
N HIS A 133 -8.75 -36.89 8.68
CA HIS A 133 -9.68 -36.09 9.48
C HIS A 133 -10.20 -36.89 10.70
N PRO A 134 -10.21 -36.31 11.91
CA PRO A 134 -10.78 -36.96 13.07
C PRO A 134 -12.27 -37.27 12.85
N PRO A 135 -12.77 -38.41 13.33
CA PRO A 135 -14.20 -38.73 13.22
C PRO A 135 -15.01 -37.77 14.06
N MET A 136 -16.07 -37.21 13.45
CA MET A 136 -17.00 -36.30 14.13
C MET A 136 -18.43 -36.85 13.99
N ARG A 137 -19.21 -36.74 15.05
CA ARG A 137 -20.61 -37.15 15.08
C ARG A 137 -21.52 -35.96 15.31
N THR A 138 -21.44 -35.36 16.48
CA THR A 138 -22.33 -34.26 16.85
C THR A 138 -21.84 -32.97 16.20
N PHE A 139 -22.77 -32.19 15.66
CA PHE A 139 -22.46 -30.99 14.91
C PHE A 139 -23.44 -29.88 15.23
N LEU A 140 -22.90 -28.64 15.33
CA LEU A 140 -23.66 -27.40 15.40
C LEU A 140 -22.96 -26.38 14.47
N GLY A 141 -23.69 -25.89 13.48
CA GLY A 141 -23.24 -24.86 12.57
C GLY A 141 -24.12 -23.62 12.71
N VAL A 142 -23.52 -22.45 12.83
CA VAL A 142 -24.23 -21.18 13.02
C VAL A 142 -23.61 -20.11 12.10
N PRO A 143 -24.43 -19.33 11.36
CA PRO A 143 -23.91 -18.25 10.52
C PRO A 143 -23.41 -17.07 11.37
N VAL A 144 -22.27 -16.50 10.95
CA VAL A 144 -21.75 -15.22 11.47
C VAL A 144 -22.10 -14.14 10.46
N ARG A 145 -22.90 -13.16 10.89
CA ARG A 145 -23.39 -12.06 10.04
C ARG A 145 -22.70 -10.76 10.40
N ILE A 146 -22.34 -10.01 9.38
CA ILE A 146 -21.94 -8.61 9.51
C ILE A 146 -23.03 -7.80 8.83
N ARG A 147 -23.81 -7.05 9.62
CA ARG A 147 -25.02 -6.36 9.14
C ARG A 147 -25.98 -7.38 8.48
N ASP A 148 -26.27 -7.19 7.20
CA ASP A 148 -27.18 -8.06 6.44
C ASP A 148 -26.46 -9.13 5.61
N GLU A 149 -25.12 -9.16 5.63
CA GLU A 149 -24.30 -10.10 4.86
C GLU A 149 -23.75 -11.23 5.71
N ILE A 150 -23.59 -12.40 5.12
CA ILE A 150 -22.97 -13.55 5.77
C ILE A 150 -21.47 -13.45 5.55
N TYR A 151 -20.75 -13.21 6.65
CA TYR A 151 -19.31 -13.18 6.69
C TYR A 151 -18.70 -14.58 6.62
N GLY A 152 -19.35 -15.52 7.29
CA GLY A 152 -18.87 -16.88 7.38
C GLY A 152 -19.75 -17.74 8.26
N ASN A 153 -19.31 -18.95 8.58
CA ASN A 153 -20.04 -19.88 9.42
C ASN A 153 -19.13 -20.43 10.51
N LEU A 154 -19.66 -20.45 11.72
CA LEU A 154 -19.04 -21.07 12.89
C LEU A 154 -19.50 -22.52 13.01
N TYR A 155 -18.56 -23.44 13.05
CA TYR A 155 -18.78 -24.87 13.11
C TYR A 155 -18.26 -25.42 14.44
N LEU A 156 -19.06 -26.17 15.14
CA LEU A 156 -18.71 -26.83 16.39
C LEU A 156 -19.01 -28.33 16.27
N ALA A 157 -18.08 -29.15 16.72
CA ALA A 157 -18.23 -30.60 16.60
C ALA A 157 -17.76 -31.34 17.87
N GLU A 158 -18.29 -32.53 18.08
CA GLU A 158 -17.95 -33.43 19.18
C GLU A 158 -18.16 -32.80 20.56
N LYS A 159 -19.44 -32.61 20.95
CA LYS A 159 -19.78 -32.15 22.30
C LYS A 159 -19.24 -33.12 23.36
N ALA A 160 -18.69 -32.57 24.44
CA ALA A 160 -18.11 -33.35 25.53
C ALA A 160 -19.12 -34.37 26.10
N GLY A 161 -18.64 -35.59 26.36
CA GLY A 161 -19.49 -36.69 26.81
C GLY A 161 -20.30 -37.38 25.70
N GLY A 162 -20.16 -37.00 24.43
CA GLY A 162 -20.81 -37.60 23.25
C GLY A 162 -22.32 -37.31 23.17
N ALA A 163 -22.83 -36.36 23.94
CA ALA A 163 -24.22 -35.91 23.87
C ALA A 163 -24.43 -35.00 22.66
N PRO A 164 -25.61 -34.95 22.02
CA PRO A 164 -25.93 -33.97 21.00
C PRO A 164 -25.94 -32.55 21.56
N PHE A 165 -25.68 -31.56 20.70
CA PHE A 165 -25.90 -30.16 21.06
C PHE A 165 -27.37 -29.90 21.35
N THR A 166 -27.66 -29.07 22.33
CA THR A 166 -29.02 -28.70 22.75
C THR A 166 -29.49 -27.41 22.08
N GLU A 167 -30.76 -27.10 22.18
CA GLU A 167 -31.33 -25.84 21.75
C GLU A 167 -30.69 -24.65 22.48
N ASP A 168 -30.44 -24.81 23.80
CA ASP A 168 -29.73 -23.81 24.59
C ASP A 168 -28.31 -23.56 24.09
N ASP A 169 -27.59 -24.60 23.61
CA ASP A 169 -26.25 -24.42 23.02
C ASP A 169 -26.33 -23.64 21.72
N GLU A 170 -27.35 -23.92 20.90
CA GLU A 170 -27.62 -23.21 19.65
C GLU A 170 -27.88 -21.72 19.93
N ILE A 171 -28.80 -21.39 20.84
CA ILE A 171 -29.12 -19.99 21.24
C ILE A 171 -27.86 -19.26 21.74
N LEU A 172 -27.03 -19.91 22.57
CA LEU A 172 -25.80 -19.33 23.09
C LEU A 172 -24.76 -19.04 21.97
N VAL A 173 -24.63 -19.97 21.06
CA VAL A 173 -23.67 -19.81 19.93
C VAL A 173 -24.18 -18.79 18.94
N GLU A 174 -25.48 -18.70 18.66
CA GLU A 174 -26.08 -17.64 17.85
C GLU A 174 -25.85 -16.25 18.47
N ALA A 175 -26.07 -16.10 19.78
CA ALA A 175 -25.80 -14.83 20.47
C ALA A 175 -24.31 -14.44 20.39
N LEU A 176 -23.39 -15.41 20.54
CA LEU A 176 -21.96 -15.18 20.39
C LEU A 176 -21.60 -14.86 18.94
N ALA A 177 -22.20 -15.54 17.96
CA ALA A 177 -21.99 -15.28 16.53
C ALA A 177 -22.43 -13.87 16.13
N ALA A 178 -23.54 -13.37 16.72
CA ALA A 178 -23.99 -12.00 16.51
C ALA A 178 -22.98 -10.97 17.08
N ALA A 179 -22.48 -11.19 18.30
CA ALA A 179 -21.42 -10.35 18.89
C ALA A 179 -20.11 -10.43 18.07
N ALA A 180 -19.77 -11.62 17.59
CA ALA A 180 -18.61 -11.85 16.73
C ALA A 180 -18.71 -11.06 15.43
N GLY A 181 -19.88 -11.01 14.81
CA GLY A 181 -20.11 -10.18 13.60
C GLY A 181 -19.78 -8.70 13.83
N ILE A 182 -20.22 -8.15 14.97
CA ILE A 182 -19.92 -6.76 15.36
C ILE A 182 -18.40 -6.57 15.58
N ALA A 183 -17.75 -7.51 16.26
CA ALA A 183 -16.32 -7.42 16.55
C ALA A 183 -15.48 -7.49 15.27
N VAL A 184 -15.85 -8.36 14.34
CA VAL A 184 -15.20 -8.47 13.03
C VAL A 184 -15.39 -7.21 12.20
N ASP A 185 -16.61 -6.62 12.18
CA ASP A 185 -16.85 -5.35 11.47
C ASP A 185 -16.00 -4.23 12.06
N ASN A 186 -15.91 -4.13 13.39
CA ASN A 186 -15.08 -3.15 14.08
C ASN A 186 -13.58 -3.32 13.77
N ALA A 187 -13.06 -4.55 13.85
CA ALA A 187 -11.67 -4.84 13.54
C ALA A 187 -11.33 -4.50 12.07
N ARG A 188 -12.20 -4.85 11.14
CA ARG A 188 -12.08 -4.52 9.72
C ARG A 188 -12.06 -3.01 9.47
N LEU A 189 -13.00 -2.29 10.07
CA LEU A 189 -13.06 -0.82 9.96
C LEU A 189 -11.82 -0.16 10.57
N TYR A 190 -11.31 -0.69 11.68
CA TYR A 190 -10.09 -0.20 12.29
C TYR A 190 -8.87 -0.43 11.39
N GLU A 191 -8.71 -1.63 10.84
CA GLU A 191 -7.63 -1.94 9.89
C GLU A 191 -7.69 -1.07 8.62
N GLN A 192 -8.89 -0.88 8.06
CA GLN A 192 -9.09 0.02 6.91
C GLN A 192 -8.74 1.47 7.26
N SER A 193 -9.16 1.94 8.43
CA SER A 193 -8.82 3.29 8.89
C SER A 193 -7.32 3.47 9.08
N ARG A 194 -6.65 2.50 9.71
CA ARG A 194 -5.20 2.51 9.93
C ARG A 194 -4.43 2.47 8.62
N THR A 195 -4.84 1.62 7.70
CA THR A 195 -4.25 1.56 6.36
C THR A 195 -4.39 2.89 5.64
N ARG A 196 -5.59 3.47 5.64
CA ARG A 196 -5.83 4.79 5.03
C ARG A 196 -4.98 5.90 5.65
N GLN A 197 -4.83 5.89 6.98
CA GLN A 197 -3.96 6.85 7.67
C GLN A 197 -2.50 6.69 7.23
N SER A 198 -1.98 5.47 7.14
CA SER A 198 -0.61 5.21 6.69
C SER A 198 -0.37 5.71 5.26
N TRP A 199 -1.37 5.61 4.36
CA TRP A 199 -1.29 6.18 3.01
C TRP A 199 -1.21 7.71 3.02
N ILE A 200 -2.00 8.37 3.88
CA ILE A 200 -1.97 9.84 4.04
C ILE A 200 -0.61 10.30 4.59
N GLU A 201 -0.07 9.60 5.59
CA GLU A 201 1.23 9.90 6.18
C GLU A 201 2.36 9.75 5.14
N ALA A 202 2.35 8.67 4.35
CA ALA A 202 3.32 8.46 3.29
C ALA A 202 3.28 9.58 2.23
N THR A 203 2.09 10.03 1.84
CA THR A 203 1.94 11.16 0.91
C THR A 203 2.51 12.46 1.48
N ARG A 204 2.25 12.72 2.77
CA ARG A 204 2.80 13.90 3.46
C ARG A 204 4.32 13.85 3.53
N ASP A 205 4.91 12.70 3.81
CA ASP A 205 6.35 12.53 3.88
C ASP A 205 7.01 12.82 2.53
N ILE A 206 6.43 12.34 1.42
CA ILE A 206 6.90 12.65 0.06
C ILE A 206 6.86 14.17 -0.18
N ALA A 207 5.75 14.83 0.14
CA ALA A 207 5.62 16.28 -0.07
C ALA A 207 6.66 17.06 0.77
N THR A 208 6.95 16.62 2.00
CA THR A 208 7.92 17.27 2.88
C THR A 208 9.35 17.13 2.37
N GLU A 209 9.75 15.93 1.95
CA GLU A 209 11.07 15.65 1.40
C GLU A 209 11.32 16.45 0.10
N MET A 210 10.30 16.56 -0.73
CA MET A 210 10.38 17.36 -1.96
C MET A 210 10.56 18.84 -1.71
N LEU A 211 9.89 19.40 -0.71
CA LEU A 211 10.05 20.80 -0.32
C LEU A 211 11.45 21.10 0.27
N ALA A 212 12.14 20.09 0.81
CA ALA A 212 13.52 20.21 1.27
C ALA A 212 14.53 20.39 0.13
N GLY A 213 14.14 20.16 -1.12
CA GLY A 213 14.96 20.44 -2.31
C GLY A 213 15.91 19.32 -2.72
N ASP A 214 15.61 18.09 -2.32
CA ASP A 214 16.42 16.91 -2.64
C ASP A 214 16.39 16.52 -4.12
N GLU A 215 17.39 15.73 -4.52
CA GLU A 215 17.52 15.22 -5.90
C GLU A 215 16.30 14.37 -6.31
N PRO A 216 15.84 14.45 -7.57
CA PRO A 216 14.71 13.66 -8.08
C PRO A 216 14.83 12.14 -7.83
N ALA A 217 16.04 11.60 -7.91
CA ALA A 217 16.32 10.19 -7.67
C ALA A 217 15.95 9.74 -6.22
N ARG A 218 16.09 10.65 -5.25
CA ARG A 218 15.74 10.39 -3.85
C ARG A 218 14.23 10.30 -3.65
N VAL A 219 13.50 11.12 -4.37
CA VAL A 219 12.03 11.10 -4.37
C VAL A 219 11.48 9.78 -4.92
N PHE A 220 12.00 9.32 -6.06
CA PHE A 220 11.57 8.03 -6.62
C PHE A 220 11.88 6.85 -5.69
N ARG A 221 13.01 6.92 -4.98
CA ARG A 221 13.34 5.91 -3.95
C ARG A 221 12.35 5.96 -2.80
N LEU A 222 12.00 7.15 -2.30
CA LEU A 222 11.00 7.31 -1.25
C LEU A 222 9.63 6.78 -1.69
N ILE A 223 9.21 7.04 -2.93
CA ILE A 223 7.98 6.47 -3.51
C ILE A 223 8.03 4.95 -3.48
N ALA A 224 9.15 4.35 -3.93
CA ALA A 224 9.32 2.91 -3.93
C ALA A 224 9.27 2.30 -2.53
N ASP A 225 9.99 2.89 -1.56
CA ASP A 225 10.04 2.41 -0.17
C ASP A 225 8.67 2.50 0.51
N ARG A 226 7.94 3.61 0.31
CA ARG A 226 6.60 3.77 0.87
C ARG A 226 5.58 2.84 0.21
N ALA A 227 5.61 2.70 -1.10
CA ALA A 227 4.76 1.76 -1.81
C ALA A 227 5.00 0.31 -1.36
N LEU A 228 6.26 -0.09 -1.14
CA LEU A 228 6.62 -1.40 -0.62
C LEU A 228 5.96 -1.67 0.74
N GLY A 229 6.14 -0.76 1.70
CA GLY A 229 5.59 -0.91 3.04
C GLY A 229 4.06 -0.92 3.08
N LEU A 230 3.42 -0.02 2.31
CA LEU A 230 1.96 0.15 2.30
C LEU A 230 1.22 -0.99 1.61
N THR A 231 1.83 -1.63 0.60
CA THR A 231 1.19 -2.71 -0.16
C THR A 231 1.56 -4.10 0.35
N ALA A 232 2.46 -4.19 1.34
CA ALA A 232 3.08 -5.44 1.77
C ALA A 232 3.57 -6.26 0.57
N ALA A 233 4.17 -5.57 -0.41
CA ALA A 233 4.78 -6.16 -1.58
C ALA A 233 6.17 -6.73 -1.23
N ASP A 234 6.71 -7.55 -2.10
CA ASP A 234 8.06 -8.09 -1.96
C ASP A 234 9.08 -7.23 -2.73
N ALA A 235 8.63 -6.56 -3.80
CA ALA A 235 9.44 -5.61 -4.57
C ALA A 235 8.61 -4.47 -5.18
N VAL A 236 9.25 -3.31 -5.36
CA VAL A 236 8.70 -2.17 -6.09
C VAL A 236 9.76 -1.62 -7.04
N VAL A 237 9.34 -1.29 -8.24
CA VAL A 237 10.18 -0.67 -9.28
C VAL A 237 9.52 0.62 -9.75
N VAL A 238 10.28 1.70 -9.81
CA VAL A 238 9.85 2.98 -10.41
C VAL A 238 10.60 3.17 -11.71
N ALA A 239 9.86 3.19 -12.80
CA ALA A 239 10.41 3.39 -14.16
C ALA A 239 9.94 4.74 -14.70
N VAL A 240 10.87 5.52 -15.26
CA VAL A 240 10.63 6.87 -15.79
C VAL A 240 11.32 7.02 -17.14
N PRO A 241 10.93 7.99 -18.00
CA PRO A 241 11.69 8.33 -19.20
C PRO A 241 13.14 8.70 -18.87
N ALA A 242 14.08 8.35 -19.75
CA ALA A 242 15.52 8.58 -19.53
C ALA A 242 15.87 10.07 -19.32
N ASP A 243 15.13 10.97 -19.97
CA ASP A 243 15.24 12.42 -19.77
C ASP A 243 14.03 12.93 -18.98
N THR A 244 14.18 12.97 -17.64
CA THR A 244 13.15 13.48 -16.74
C THR A 244 13.05 15.00 -16.70
N ALA A 245 14.03 15.71 -17.25
CA ALA A 245 14.08 17.19 -17.30
C ALA A 245 13.28 17.74 -18.47
N ALA A 246 13.24 17.01 -19.59
CA ALA A 246 12.45 17.32 -20.77
C ALA A 246 11.93 15.99 -21.35
N PRO A 247 10.77 15.49 -20.90
CA PRO A 247 10.22 14.24 -21.43
C PRO A 247 9.98 14.42 -22.93
N ASP A 248 10.85 13.82 -23.72
CA ASP A 248 10.69 13.75 -25.17
C ASP A 248 9.45 12.88 -25.44
N PRO A 249 8.38 13.43 -26.03
CA PRO A 249 7.21 12.66 -26.40
C PRO A 249 7.50 11.53 -27.40
N GLY A 250 8.74 11.42 -27.88
CA GLY A 250 9.26 10.35 -28.71
C GLY A 250 10.15 9.34 -28.02
N SER A 251 10.32 9.39 -26.69
CA SER A 251 11.09 8.36 -25.97
C SER A 251 10.30 7.04 -25.95
N ASP A 252 10.83 6.05 -26.68
CA ASP A 252 10.24 4.70 -26.77
C ASP A 252 10.66 3.78 -25.61
N GLU A 253 11.38 4.31 -24.61
CA GLU A 253 11.96 3.51 -23.52
C GLU A 253 11.87 4.21 -22.16
N LEU A 254 11.67 3.41 -21.11
CA LEU A 254 11.78 3.82 -19.71
C LEU A 254 13.06 3.25 -19.10
N VAL A 255 13.61 3.97 -18.13
CA VAL A 255 14.72 3.51 -17.29
C VAL A 255 14.27 3.33 -15.85
N VAL A 256 14.88 2.40 -15.14
CA VAL A 256 14.60 2.19 -13.72
C VAL A 256 15.24 3.30 -12.91
N ALA A 257 14.43 4.18 -12.33
CA ALA A 257 14.88 5.30 -11.49
C ALA A 257 15.10 4.89 -10.04
N ALA A 258 14.31 3.96 -9.52
CA ALA A 258 14.42 3.46 -8.16
C ALA A 258 13.83 2.05 -8.02
N THR A 259 14.34 1.32 -7.02
CA THR A 259 13.82 0.02 -6.60
C THR A 259 13.77 -0.06 -5.08
N ALA A 260 12.82 -0.83 -4.54
CA ALA A 260 12.73 -1.16 -3.12
C ALA A 260 12.37 -2.63 -2.95
N GLY A 261 12.75 -3.24 -1.83
CA GLY A 261 12.56 -4.66 -1.56
C GLY A 261 13.59 -5.54 -2.24
N ASP A 262 13.20 -6.76 -2.59
CA ASP A 262 14.06 -7.72 -3.30
C ASP A 262 13.65 -7.81 -4.79
N PRO A 263 14.13 -6.90 -5.64
CA PRO A 263 13.81 -6.88 -7.06
C PRO A 263 14.62 -7.96 -7.79
N VAL A 264 14.30 -9.22 -7.57
CA VAL A 264 14.97 -10.34 -8.25
C VAL A 264 14.89 -10.12 -9.75
N GLY A 265 16.05 -9.87 -10.37
CA GLY A 265 16.20 -9.77 -11.82
C GLY A 265 15.92 -8.41 -12.46
N VAL A 266 15.69 -7.35 -11.69
CA VAL A 266 15.60 -5.98 -12.21
C VAL A 266 17.00 -5.37 -12.29
N SER A 267 17.49 -5.11 -13.52
CA SER A 267 18.73 -4.37 -13.71
C SER A 267 18.44 -2.88 -13.80
N PRO A 268 19.01 -2.03 -12.94
CA PRO A 268 18.81 -0.57 -13.01
C PRO A 268 19.21 0.08 -14.34
N SER A 269 20.01 -0.62 -15.12
CA SER A 269 20.57 -0.09 -16.38
C SER A 269 19.89 -0.63 -17.63
N LEU A 270 18.88 -1.49 -17.51
CA LEU A 270 18.20 -2.07 -18.65
C LEU A 270 17.01 -1.16 -19.06
N PRO A 271 17.00 -0.64 -20.30
CA PRO A 271 15.85 0.12 -20.79
C PRO A 271 14.63 -0.80 -20.92
N ILE A 272 13.48 -0.27 -20.56
CA ILE A 272 12.19 -0.94 -20.68
C ILE A 272 11.50 -0.37 -21.91
N PRO A 273 11.37 -1.13 -23.01
CA PRO A 273 10.70 -0.62 -24.20
C PRO A 273 9.21 -0.36 -23.91
N LEU A 274 8.67 0.70 -24.48
CA LEU A 274 7.23 1.03 -24.35
C LEU A 274 6.37 0.19 -25.34
N CYS A 275 6.98 -0.33 -26.38
CA CYS A 275 6.28 -1.18 -27.36
C CYS A 275 6.13 -2.62 -26.86
N ASP A 276 4.99 -3.25 -27.16
CA ASP A 276 4.72 -4.68 -26.99
C ASP A 276 4.82 -5.23 -25.55
N ASN A 277 4.66 -4.37 -24.53
CA ASN A 277 4.59 -4.82 -23.15
C ASN A 277 3.51 -4.09 -22.33
N LEU A 278 3.14 -4.64 -21.17
CA LEU A 278 2.09 -4.10 -20.29
C LEU A 278 2.49 -2.77 -19.63
N ILE A 279 3.77 -2.52 -19.40
CA ILE A 279 4.25 -1.25 -18.80
C ILE A 279 4.04 -0.12 -19.80
N GLY A 280 4.35 -0.34 -21.07
CA GLY A 280 4.07 0.60 -22.14
C GLY A 280 2.58 0.83 -22.37
N ALA A 281 1.77 -0.23 -22.26
CA ALA A 281 0.31 -0.11 -22.32
C ALA A 281 -0.22 0.81 -21.20
N ILE A 282 0.25 0.65 -19.96
CA ILE A 282 -0.11 1.52 -18.83
C ILE A 282 0.37 2.95 -19.03
N PHE A 283 1.56 3.13 -19.58
CA PHE A 283 2.09 4.45 -19.90
C PHE A 283 1.20 5.19 -20.92
N THR A 284 0.62 4.45 -21.86
CA THR A 284 -0.27 4.99 -22.90
C THR A 284 -1.71 5.14 -22.43
N ASP A 285 -2.27 4.08 -21.80
CA ASP A 285 -3.68 4.01 -21.38
C ASP A 285 -3.97 4.83 -20.12
N ARG A 286 -2.94 5.11 -19.31
CA ARG A 286 -3.00 5.88 -18.05
C ARG A 286 -3.87 5.26 -16.97
N ASN A 287 -4.25 4.01 -17.10
CA ASN A 287 -5.11 3.31 -16.14
C ASN A 287 -4.32 2.35 -15.27
N PRO A 288 -4.47 2.41 -13.95
CA PRO A 288 -3.85 1.44 -13.08
C PRO A 288 -4.39 0.04 -13.37
N ARG A 289 -3.54 -0.98 -13.29
CA ARG A 289 -3.93 -2.37 -13.54
C ARG A 289 -3.39 -3.30 -12.46
N ARG A 290 -4.17 -4.31 -12.18
CA ARG A 290 -3.82 -5.43 -11.32
C ARG A 290 -3.67 -6.68 -12.19
N LEU A 291 -2.63 -7.48 -11.90
CA LEU A 291 -2.34 -8.73 -12.58
C LEU A 291 -2.22 -9.84 -11.53
N ASP A 292 -2.77 -11.00 -11.81
CA ASP A 292 -2.61 -12.19 -10.98
C ASP A 292 -1.29 -12.92 -11.27
N ASP A 293 -0.70 -12.64 -12.43
CA ASP A 293 0.60 -13.17 -12.87
C ASP A 293 1.38 -12.09 -13.60
N SER A 294 2.62 -11.88 -13.17
CA SER A 294 3.56 -10.88 -13.74
C SER A 294 4.45 -11.44 -14.85
N ALA A 295 4.21 -12.66 -15.33
CA ALA A 295 5.03 -13.32 -16.37
C ALA A 295 5.18 -12.53 -17.68
N SER A 296 4.25 -11.61 -17.97
CA SER A 296 4.28 -10.75 -19.15
C SER A 296 4.97 -9.39 -18.94
N LEU A 297 5.54 -9.14 -17.74
CA LEU A 297 6.24 -7.90 -17.43
C LEU A 297 7.71 -8.03 -17.83
N ALA A 298 8.19 -7.16 -18.74
CA ALA A 298 9.57 -7.12 -19.22
C ALA A 298 10.62 -6.72 -18.15
N VAL A 299 10.18 -6.52 -16.89
CA VAL A 299 11.00 -5.93 -15.82
C VAL A 299 11.63 -6.98 -14.92
N THR A 300 11.21 -8.24 -14.98
CA THR A 300 11.61 -9.28 -14.03
C THR A 300 12.18 -10.51 -14.71
N VAL A 301 13.24 -11.10 -14.14
CA VAL A 301 13.87 -12.34 -14.63
C VAL A 301 13.13 -13.60 -14.15
N ASP A 302 12.39 -13.52 -13.04
CA ASP A 302 11.53 -14.60 -12.54
C ASP A 302 10.11 -14.07 -12.28
N PRO A 303 9.32 -13.90 -13.37
CA PRO A 303 8.01 -13.28 -13.29
C PRO A 303 6.96 -14.35 -13.00
N SER A 304 6.55 -14.51 -11.76
CA SER A 304 5.43 -15.41 -11.51
C SER A 304 4.72 -15.14 -10.19
N GLY A 305 4.21 -13.95 -10.04
CA GLY A 305 3.40 -13.56 -8.89
C GLY A 305 2.47 -12.40 -9.21
N PRO A 306 1.59 -12.05 -8.30
CA PRO A 306 0.69 -10.92 -8.46
C PRO A 306 1.44 -9.59 -8.61
N ALA A 307 0.93 -8.72 -9.48
CA ALA A 307 1.49 -7.39 -9.71
C ALA A 307 0.43 -6.30 -9.73
N MET A 308 0.83 -5.05 -9.42
CA MET A 308 0.08 -3.84 -9.71
C MET A 308 0.96 -2.89 -10.51
N LEU A 309 0.37 -2.26 -11.52
CA LEU A 309 0.99 -1.25 -12.34
C LEU A 309 0.25 0.06 -12.16
N LEU A 310 0.97 1.09 -11.74
CA LEU A 310 0.42 2.38 -11.35
C LEU A 310 1.08 3.48 -12.19
N PRO A 311 0.33 4.18 -13.06
CA PRO A 311 0.89 5.30 -13.81
C PRO A 311 1.13 6.50 -12.87
N LEU A 312 2.26 7.18 -13.03
CA LEU A 312 2.55 8.47 -12.40
C LEU A 312 1.96 9.58 -13.29
N ARG A 313 0.67 9.88 -13.08
CA ARG A 313 -0.10 10.81 -13.93
C ARG A 313 0.23 12.25 -13.59
N THR A 314 0.59 13.03 -14.58
CA THR A 314 0.83 14.47 -14.45
C THR A 314 -0.37 15.24 -14.96
N THR A 315 -0.85 16.21 -14.17
CA THR A 315 -1.91 17.14 -14.58
C THR A 315 -1.27 18.46 -14.98
N GLY A 316 -1.48 18.90 -16.22
CA GLY A 316 -1.05 20.23 -16.67
C GLY A 316 -0.16 20.23 -17.91
N ASN A 317 0.16 21.43 -18.38
CA ASN A 317 0.93 21.68 -19.60
C ASN A 317 2.44 21.47 -19.31
N VAL A 318 2.91 20.22 -19.41
CA VAL A 318 4.34 19.94 -19.35
C VAL A 318 4.86 19.96 -20.79
N ALA A 319 5.79 20.86 -21.08
CA ALA A 319 6.51 21.00 -22.36
C ALA A 319 5.63 21.17 -23.62
N GLY A 320 4.49 21.90 -23.51
CA GLY A 320 3.70 22.26 -24.70
C GLY A 320 2.69 21.22 -25.17
N ALA A 321 2.57 20.07 -24.51
CA ALA A 321 1.49 19.12 -24.73
C ALA A 321 0.31 19.46 -23.82
N ALA A 322 -0.80 19.93 -24.41
CA ALA A 322 -2.05 20.16 -23.68
C ALA A 322 -2.70 18.81 -23.42
N GLY A 323 -2.58 18.29 -22.19
CA GLY A 323 -3.24 17.05 -21.78
C GLY A 323 -2.50 16.39 -20.61
N ASP A 324 -3.19 15.48 -19.90
CA ASP A 324 -2.58 14.64 -18.90
C ASP A 324 -1.50 13.77 -19.55
N THR A 325 -0.29 13.79 -19.03
CA THR A 325 0.83 12.93 -19.46
C THR A 325 1.21 11.98 -18.31
N VAL A 326 2.03 10.98 -18.60
CA VAL A 326 2.54 10.04 -17.60
C VAL A 326 4.04 10.29 -17.42
N ALA A 327 4.46 10.61 -16.20
CA ALA A 327 5.86 10.84 -15.87
C ALA A 327 6.64 9.53 -15.67
N GLY A 328 5.95 8.40 -15.49
CA GLY A 328 6.55 7.10 -15.24
C GLY A 328 5.53 6.06 -14.80
N VAL A 329 5.99 4.88 -14.46
CA VAL A 329 5.18 3.77 -13.98
C VAL A 329 5.79 3.18 -12.71
N VAL A 330 4.97 2.98 -11.68
CA VAL A 330 5.34 2.22 -10.49
C VAL A 330 4.83 0.79 -10.66
N VAL A 331 5.71 -0.18 -10.58
CA VAL A 331 5.43 -1.61 -10.66
C VAL A 331 5.60 -2.19 -9.26
N VAL A 332 4.53 -2.75 -8.71
CA VAL A 332 4.49 -3.36 -7.38
C VAL A 332 4.35 -4.86 -7.55
N LEU A 333 5.23 -5.65 -6.95
CA LEU A 333 5.37 -7.08 -7.20
C LEU A 333 5.24 -7.90 -5.91
N ARG A 334 4.61 -9.07 -6.01
CA ARG A 334 4.63 -10.12 -4.99
C ARG A 334 5.22 -11.41 -5.56
N HIS A 335 5.85 -12.20 -4.68
CA HIS A 335 6.35 -13.52 -5.06
C HIS A 335 5.21 -14.49 -5.40
N ARG A 336 5.56 -15.51 -6.17
CA ARG A 336 4.65 -16.61 -6.51
C ARG A 336 4.06 -17.26 -5.26
N GLY A 337 2.75 -17.50 -5.27
CA GLY A 337 2.03 -18.12 -4.15
C GLY A 337 1.55 -17.14 -3.08
N ARG A 338 1.90 -15.86 -3.17
CA ARG A 338 1.26 -14.81 -2.36
C ARG A 338 -0.16 -14.53 -2.87
N ARG A 339 -1.02 -13.99 -2.01
CA ARG A 339 -2.38 -13.56 -2.39
C ARG A 339 -2.30 -12.42 -3.41
N SER A 340 -3.22 -12.43 -4.39
CA SER A 340 -3.40 -11.32 -5.33
C SER A 340 -3.73 -10.02 -4.60
N PHE A 341 -3.40 -8.90 -5.22
CA PHE A 341 -3.79 -7.60 -4.70
C PHE A 341 -5.31 -7.42 -4.81
N THR A 342 -5.91 -6.71 -3.88
CA THR A 342 -7.35 -6.39 -3.91
C THR A 342 -7.61 -5.13 -4.72
N GLU A 343 -8.87 -4.92 -5.12
CA GLU A 343 -9.30 -3.71 -5.83
C GLU A 343 -9.13 -2.46 -4.95
N ASP A 344 -9.38 -2.59 -3.64
CA ASP A 344 -9.17 -1.52 -2.67
C ASP A 344 -7.69 -1.13 -2.59
N GLN A 345 -6.79 -2.14 -2.60
CA GLN A 345 -5.35 -1.88 -2.62
C GLN A 345 -4.92 -1.17 -3.91
N LEU A 346 -5.46 -1.58 -5.06
CA LEU A 346 -5.20 -0.91 -6.34
C LEU A 346 -5.66 0.55 -6.31
N THR A 347 -6.87 0.80 -5.82
CA THR A 347 -7.44 2.15 -5.74
C THR A 347 -6.63 3.05 -4.82
N MET A 348 -6.24 2.56 -3.63
CA MET A 348 -5.41 3.32 -2.69
C MET A 348 -4.01 3.58 -3.24
N ALA A 349 -3.39 2.57 -3.84
CA ALA A 349 -2.05 2.69 -4.43
C ALA A 349 -2.05 3.65 -5.64
N ALA A 350 -3.10 3.65 -6.45
CA ALA A 350 -3.28 4.60 -7.55
C ALA A 350 -3.42 6.04 -7.05
N ALA A 351 -4.24 6.27 -6.02
CA ALA A 351 -4.38 7.58 -5.39
C ALA A 351 -3.05 8.08 -4.80
N PHE A 352 -2.26 7.19 -4.19
CA PHE A 352 -0.92 7.51 -3.70
C PHE A 352 0.02 7.90 -4.85
N ALA A 353 0.05 7.13 -5.94
CA ALA A 353 0.86 7.44 -7.12
C ALA A 353 0.52 8.81 -7.72
N ASP A 354 -0.77 9.15 -7.81
CA ASP A 354 -1.24 10.47 -8.27
C ASP A 354 -0.75 11.60 -7.35
N GLN A 355 -0.89 11.44 -6.04
CA GLN A 355 -0.45 12.43 -5.07
C GLN A 355 1.08 12.60 -5.07
N ALA A 356 1.82 11.49 -5.16
CA ALA A 356 3.27 11.51 -5.27
C ALA A 356 3.73 12.24 -6.53
N THR A 357 3.06 12.02 -7.65
CA THR A 357 3.35 12.70 -8.91
C THR A 357 3.07 14.19 -8.84
N LEU A 358 1.94 14.59 -8.24
CA LEU A 358 1.60 16.00 -8.06
C LEU A 358 2.64 16.72 -7.18
N ALA A 359 3.07 16.09 -6.08
CA ALA A 359 4.12 16.63 -5.23
C ALA A 359 5.43 16.78 -6.01
N TRP A 360 5.84 15.77 -6.79
CA TRP A 360 7.01 15.83 -7.64
C TRP A 360 6.95 16.97 -8.67
N GLN A 361 5.82 17.15 -9.35
CA GLN A 361 5.62 18.25 -10.30
C GLN A 361 5.78 19.61 -9.63
N LEU A 362 5.17 19.80 -8.47
CA LEU A 362 5.25 21.06 -7.72
C LEU A 362 6.69 21.37 -7.34
N ALA A 363 7.45 20.40 -6.83
CA ALA A 363 8.84 20.57 -6.45
C ALA A 363 9.73 20.90 -7.67
N ASN A 364 9.53 20.19 -8.78
CA ASN A 364 10.28 20.44 -10.02
C ASN A 364 9.99 21.84 -10.58
N SER A 365 8.72 22.26 -10.58
CA SER A 365 8.33 23.61 -11.00
C SER A 365 8.96 24.68 -10.11
N GLN A 366 8.98 24.49 -8.78
CA GLN A 366 9.65 25.42 -7.87
C GLN A 366 11.16 25.49 -8.10
N ARG A 367 11.80 24.37 -8.41
CA ARG A 367 13.23 24.32 -8.74
C ARG A 367 13.52 25.12 -10.01
N GLN A 368 12.75 24.90 -11.07
CA GLN A 368 12.86 25.64 -12.33
C GLN A 368 12.65 27.15 -12.11
N MET A 369 11.66 27.55 -11.32
CA MET A 369 11.46 28.97 -11.00
C MET A 369 12.67 29.57 -10.26
N ARG A 370 13.25 28.86 -9.29
CA ARG A 370 14.47 29.34 -8.59
C ARG A 370 15.66 29.49 -9.53
N GLU A 371 15.85 28.57 -10.46
CA GLU A 371 16.90 28.66 -11.47
C GLU A 371 16.69 29.87 -12.40
N LEU A 372 15.46 30.11 -12.83
CA LEU A 372 15.12 31.28 -13.64
C LEU A 372 15.32 32.60 -12.83
N ASP A 373 14.94 32.64 -11.56
CA ASP A 373 15.15 33.77 -10.69
C ASP A 373 16.64 34.10 -10.51
N VAL A 374 17.48 33.08 -10.33
CA VAL A 374 18.94 33.24 -10.26
C VAL A 374 19.50 33.80 -11.56
N LEU A 375 19.05 33.27 -12.70
CA LEU A 375 19.47 33.79 -14.02
C LEU A 375 19.02 35.25 -14.21
N ALA A 376 17.77 35.57 -13.90
CA ALA A 376 17.24 36.93 -13.98
C ALA A 376 17.99 37.92 -13.09
N GLU A 377 18.35 37.51 -11.86
CA GLU A 377 19.15 38.33 -10.96
C GLU A 377 20.58 38.55 -11.46
N ARG A 378 21.23 37.50 -12.02
CA ARG A 378 22.54 37.64 -12.68
C ARG A 378 22.49 38.63 -13.83
N ASP A 379 21.45 38.58 -14.67
CA ASP A 379 21.26 39.52 -15.78
C ASP A 379 20.99 40.94 -15.29
N ARG A 380 20.27 41.11 -14.20
CA ARG A 380 20.04 42.43 -13.55
C ARG A 380 21.34 43.01 -13.02
N ILE A 381 22.13 42.21 -12.28
CA ILE A 381 23.40 42.65 -11.72
C ILE A 381 24.35 43.05 -12.82
N ALA A 382 24.42 42.28 -13.90
CA ALA A 382 25.30 42.60 -15.04
C ALA A 382 24.93 43.91 -15.72
N ARG A 383 23.63 44.20 -15.92
CA ARG A 383 23.15 45.49 -16.44
C ARG A 383 23.44 46.66 -15.49
N ASP A 384 23.19 46.48 -14.19
CA ASP A 384 23.45 47.52 -13.18
C ASP A 384 24.97 47.87 -13.14
N LEU A 385 25.85 46.87 -13.23
CA LEU A 385 27.31 47.11 -13.30
C LEU A 385 27.69 47.83 -14.55
N HIS A 386 27.13 47.46 -15.71
CA HIS A 386 27.42 48.10 -16.98
C HIS A 386 26.95 49.57 -16.96
N ASP A 387 25.70 49.85 -16.60
CA ASP A 387 25.10 51.17 -16.76
C ASP A 387 25.52 52.16 -15.68
N HIS A 388 25.76 51.69 -14.46
CA HIS A 388 26.12 52.60 -13.38
C HIS A 388 27.62 52.64 -13.07
N VAL A 389 28.29 51.49 -13.00
CA VAL A 389 29.68 51.42 -12.57
C VAL A 389 30.61 51.76 -13.70
N ILE A 390 30.51 51.09 -14.85
CA ILE A 390 31.36 51.28 -16.01
C ILE A 390 31.24 52.73 -16.54
N GLN A 391 29.99 53.23 -16.68
CA GLN A 391 29.77 54.61 -17.17
C GLN A 391 30.37 55.67 -16.21
N ARG A 392 30.27 55.49 -14.89
CA ARG A 392 30.90 56.40 -13.91
C ARG A 392 32.43 56.34 -13.99
N LEU A 393 33.01 55.14 -14.05
CA LEU A 393 34.46 55.00 -14.20
C LEU A 393 34.96 55.61 -15.50
N PHE A 394 34.21 55.46 -16.59
CA PHE A 394 34.54 56.09 -17.85
C PHE A 394 34.52 57.65 -17.78
N ALA A 395 33.51 58.22 -17.14
CA ALA A 395 33.41 59.65 -16.93
C ALA A 395 34.58 60.21 -16.06
N VAL A 396 34.99 59.46 -15.02
CA VAL A 396 36.15 59.79 -14.19
C VAL A 396 37.43 59.70 -15.02
N GLY A 397 37.60 58.68 -15.83
CA GLY A 397 38.74 58.53 -16.76
C GLY A 397 38.86 59.71 -17.70
N LEU A 398 37.78 60.13 -18.35
CA LEU A 398 37.75 61.31 -19.22
C LEU A 398 38.12 62.60 -18.48
N SER A 399 37.66 62.76 -17.24
CA SER A 399 38.00 63.93 -16.40
C SER A 399 39.47 63.95 -16.04
N LEU A 400 40.08 62.77 -15.72
CA LEU A 400 41.51 62.66 -15.43
C LEU A 400 42.37 62.90 -16.69
N GLN A 401 41.96 62.38 -17.85
CA GLN A 401 42.62 62.68 -19.12
C GLN A 401 42.65 64.20 -19.42
N GLY A 402 41.51 64.87 -19.19
CA GLY A 402 41.45 66.33 -19.34
C GLY A 402 42.32 67.06 -18.32
N ALA A 403 42.56 66.54 -17.13
CA ALA A 403 43.48 67.08 -16.13
C ALA A 403 44.94 66.81 -16.53
N THR A 404 45.26 65.63 -17.06
CA THR A 404 46.60 65.27 -17.57
C THR A 404 47.04 66.25 -18.66
N ALA A 405 46.15 66.57 -19.61
CA ALA A 405 46.45 67.49 -20.71
C ALA A 405 46.70 68.94 -20.22
N ARG A 406 46.26 69.31 -19.06
CA ARG A 406 46.45 70.65 -18.45
C ARG A 406 47.57 70.70 -17.41
N ALA A 407 48.13 69.56 -17.03
CA ALA A 407 49.20 69.51 -16.03
C ALA A 407 50.50 70.05 -16.61
N VAL A 408 51.15 71.04 -15.92
CA VAL A 408 52.39 71.67 -16.35
C VAL A 408 53.62 71.03 -15.71
N VAL A 409 53.44 70.29 -14.61
CA VAL A 409 54.51 69.59 -13.91
C VAL A 409 54.63 68.17 -14.42
N PRO A 410 55.82 67.80 -15.01
CA PRO A 410 55.99 66.47 -15.66
C PRO A 410 55.68 65.26 -14.76
N GLU A 411 56.06 65.33 -13.47
CA GLU A 411 55.82 64.28 -12.48
C GLU A 411 54.34 64.11 -12.18
N VAL A 412 53.55 65.21 -12.18
CA VAL A 412 52.08 65.16 -11.98
C VAL A 412 51.40 64.60 -13.23
N GLN A 413 51.91 65.01 -14.43
CA GLN A 413 51.39 64.53 -15.70
C GLN A 413 51.56 63.00 -15.82
N GLN A 414 52.74 62.49 -15.48
CA GLN A 414 53.03 61.07 -15.52
C GLN A 414 52.11 60.29 -14.52
N ARG A 415 52.00 60.78 -13.31
CA ARG A 415 51.16 60.14 -12.28
C ARG A 415 49.68 60.07 -12.67
N LEU A 416 49.16 61.13 -13.29
CA LEU A 416 47.79 61.13 -13.81
C LEU A 416 47.61 60.16 -14.98
N ALA A 417 48.61 60.04 -15.89
CA ALA A 417 48.57 59.09 -16.95
C ALA A 417 48.55 57.63 -16.42
N ASP A 418 49.44 57.32 -15.48
CA ASP A 418 49.49 56.00 -14.83
C ASP A 418 48.14 55.64 -14.16
N THR A 419 47.46 56.60 -13.52
CA THR A 419 46.13 56.40 -12.90
C THR A 419 45.04 56.17 -13.92
N VAL A 420 45.10 56.84 -15.12
CA VAL A 420 44.14 56.59 -16.22
C VAL A 420 44.31 55.18 -16.77
N ASP A 421 45.58 54.74 -16.96
CA ASP A 421 45.87 53.38 -17.46
C ASP A 421 45.38 52.31 -16.47
N GLU A 422 45.59 52.51 -15.15
CA GLU A 422 45.05 51.61 -14.10
C GLU A 422 43.52 51.57 -14.11
N LEU A 423 42.85 52.69 -14.27
CA LEU A 423 41.40 52.78 -14.37
C LEU A 423 40.88 52.05 -15.61
N GLN A 424 41.56 52.14 -16.76
CA GLN A 424 41.21 51.40 -17.95
C GLN A 424 41.35 49.88 -17.80
N ASN A 425 42.38 49.42 -17.08
CA ASN A 425 42.54 48.01 -16.72
C ASN A 425 41.39 47.53 -15.84
N VAL A 426 41.02 48.27 -14.80
CA VAL A 426 39.88 47.92 -13.95
C VAL A 426 38.56 47.86 -14.73
N ILE A 427 38.33 48.79 -15.67
CA ILE A 427 37.15 48.72 -16.56
C ILE A 427 37.18 47.46 -17.41
N GLY A 428 38.35 47.05 -17.91
CA GLY A 428 38.56 45.84 -18.65
C GLY A 428 38.22 44.58 -17.86
N ASP A 429 38.73 44.51 -16.64
CA ASP A 429 38.48 43.39 -15.74
C ASP A 429 36.98 43.26 -15.37
N ILE A 430 36.31 44.37 -15.09
CA ILE A 430 34.87 44.39 -14.84
C ILE A 430 34.10 43.92 -16.06
N ARG A 431 34.47 44.33 -17.27
CA ARG A 431 33.82 43.87 -18.52
C ARG A 431 34.01 42.40 -18.73
N THR A 432 35.16 41.82 -18.48
CA THR A 432 35.44 40.39 -18.56
C THR A 432 34.59 39.65 -17.54
N THR A 433 34.52 40.12 -16.30
CA THR A 433 33.66 39.50 -15.25
C THR A 433 32.18 39.53 -15.60
N ILE A 434 31.69 40.61 -16.20
CA ILE A 434 30.30 40.71 -16.70
C ILE A 434 30.07 39.73 -17.83
N PHE A 435 31.03 39.56 -18.77
CA PHE A 435 30.95 38.62 -19.87
C PHE A 435 30.90 37.18 -19.35
N ASP A 436 31.71 36.82 -18.37
CA ASP A 436 31.70 35.50 -17.73
C ASP A 436 30.38 35.23 -16.97
N LEU A 437 29.80 36.27 -16.40
CA LEU A 437 28.46 36.20 -15.80
C LEU A 437 27.34 35.90 -16.84
N HIS A 438 27.49 36.35 -18.07
CA HIS A 438 26.54 36.07 -19.17
C HIS A 438 26.87 34.79 -19.94
N GLY A 439 28.14 34.45 -20.09
CA GLY A 439 28.61 33.33 -20.94
C GLY A 439 28.67 31.97 -20.28
N GLY A 440 28.54 31.88 -18.95
CA GLY A 440 28.60 30.62 -18.21
C GLY A 440 27.35 29.70 -18.31
N ALA A 441 26.41 30.01 -19.21
CA ALA A 441 25.21 29.22 -19.48
C ALA A 441 25.27 28.38 -20.77
N ALA A 442 26.41 28.32 -21.45
CA ALA A 442 26.59 27.57 -22.70
C ALA A 442 27.77 26.58 -22.59
N GLY A 443 27.75 25.71 -21.59
CA GLY A 443 28.70 24.60 -21.43
C GLY A 443 27.99 23.35 -20.90
#